data_7300dc82ca541b777d1df35be340c3b4
#
_entry.id   7300dc82ca541b777d1df35be340c3b4
#
_cell.length_a   1.000
_cell.length_b   1.000
_cell.length_c   1.000
_cell.angle_alpha   90.00
_cell.angle_beta   90.00
_cell.angle_gamma   90.00
#
_symmetry.space_group_name_H-M   'P 1'
#
loop_
_entity.id
_entity.type
_entity.pdbx_description
1 polymer ?
#
loop_
_entity_poly.entity_id
_entity_poly.type
_entity_poly.pdbx_seq_one_letter_code
_entity_poly.pdbx_strand_id
1 'polypeptide(L)'
;MLWARHELYRLILFSLKNKRTPTVVFGEWAECGRDEGMAKGHQQAVDHMLGMVINNQNPFSFLDAGCGNGWVVRQVAKNPKCMSAAGVDGAQQMIDKAKAYDSKNHYTCADLDSWKPNYLVDIVHSMEVVYYLKDPFAFLQNVYNSWLTSTGMVILGLDFYKENTVSHSWPEDCGVSTMHLFSEEHWVELFRKAGFKEVESTRFGVKEGWSGTLIMRGQK
;
A
#
# COMPACT_ATOMS: atom_id res chain seq x y z
N MET A 1 -31.32 28.20 -14.34
CA MET A 1 -30.72 27.67 -13.10
C MET A 1 -31.07 26.20 -12.79
N LEU A 2 -32.27 25.72 -13.02
CA LEU A 2 -32.67 24.30 -12.81
C LEU A 2 -31.98 23.30 -13.75
N TRP A 3 -31.73 23.68 -15.00
CA TRP A 3 -31.12 22.79 -16.03
C TRP A 3 -29.65 22.49 -15.70
N ALA A 4 -28.87 23.48 -15.27
CA ALA A 4 -27.48 23.29 -14.85
C ALA A 4 -27.33 22.39 -13.61
N ARG A 5 -28.31 22.44 -12.68
CA ARG A 5 -28.35 21.53 -11.52
C ARG A 5 -28.65 20.07 -11.94
N HIS A 6 -29.51 19.88 -12.92
CA HIS A 6 -29.88 18.54 -13.42
C HIS A 6 -28.71 17.88 -14.18
N GLU A 7 -27.99 18.65 -15.01
CA GLU A 7 -26.78 18.18 -15.69
C GLU A 7 -25.65 17.86 -14.69
N LEU A 8 -25.42 18.73 -13.71
CA LEU A 8 -24.45 18.48 -12.64
C LEU A 8 -24.79 17.21 -11.83
N TYR A 9 -26.09 17.02 -11.53
CA TYR A 9 -26.57 15.82 -10.83
C TYR A 9 -26.42 14.55 -11.69
N ARG A 10 -26.66 14.64 -13.02
CA ARG A 10 -26.40 13.53 -13.96
C ARG A 10 -24.92 13.20 -14.08
N LEU A 11 -24.05 14.21 -14.13
CA LEU A 11 -22.60 14.01 -14.16
C LEU A 11 -22.07 13.43 -12.85
N ILE A 12 -22.57 13.88 -11.70
CA ILE A 12 -22.24 13.30 -10.39
C ILE A 12 -22.73 11.86 -10.27
N LEU A 13 -23.98 11.57 -10.67
CA LEU A 13 -24.53 10.21 -10.68
C LEU A 13 -23.85 9.30 -11.69
N PHE A 14 -23.40 9.83 -12.85
CA PHE A 14 -22.62 9.10 -13.83
C PHE A 14 -21.20 8.80 -13.32
N SER A 15 -20.55 9.75 -12.66
CA SER A 15 -19.26 9.56 -11.98
C SER A 15 -19.37 8.55 -10.84
N LEU A 16 -20.42 8.61 -10.03
CA LEU A 16 -20.65 7.63 -8.94
C LEU A 16 -21.02 6.23 -9.46
N LYS A 17 -21.64 6.13 -10.65
CA LYS A 17 -22.01 4.83 -11.25
C LYS A 17 -20.84 4.07 -11.86
N ASN A 18 -19.72 4.72 -12.10
CA ASN A 18 -18.56 4.12 -12.77
C ASN A 18 -17.34 3.87 -11.87
N LYS A 19 -17.45 4.11 -10.55
CA LYS A 19 -16.37 3.78 -9.62
C LYS A 19 -16.27 2.25 -9.48
N ARG A 20 -15.06 1.73 -9.65
CA ARG A 20 -14.77 0.29 -9.61
C ARG A 20 -13.90 -0.05 -8.40
N THR A 21 -13.87 -1.31 -8.03
CA THR A 21 -12.98 -1.74 -6.95
C THR A 21 -11.51 -1.46 -7.30
N PRO A 22 -10.68 -1.12 -6.31
CA PRO A 22 -9.24 -0.89 -6.55
C PRO A 22 -8.58 -2.04 -7.32
N THR A 23 -8.89 -3.28 -6.98
CA THR A 23 -8.33 -4.47 -7.64
C THR A 23 -8.64 -4.55 -9.14
N VAL A 24 -9.84 -4.11 -9.57
CA VAL A 24 -10.19 -4.02 -10.99
C VAL A 24 -9.41 -2.91 -11.68
N VAL A 25 -9.36 -1.71 -11.09
CA VAL A 25 -8.63 -0.57 -11.66
C VAL A 25 -7.15 -0.87 -11.80
N PHE A 26 -6.52 -1.42 -10.77
CA PHE A 26 -5.10 -1.74 -10.80
C PHE A 26 -4.78 -2.95 -11.68
N GLY A 27 -5.70 -3.89 -11.84
CA GLY A 27 -5.58 -4.96 -12.82
C GLY A 27 -5.46 -4.41 -14.26
N GLU A 28 -6.31 -3.47 -14.64
CA GLU A 28 -6.22 -2.78 -15.93
C GLU A 28 -4.92 -1.97 -16.08
N TRP A 29 -4.42 -1.38 -14.98
CA TRP A 29 -3.14 -0.66 -15.03
C TRP A 29 -1.96 -1.61 -15.30
N ALA A 30 -2.01 -2.84 -14.78
CA ALA A 30 -1.02 -3.87 -15.11
C ALA A 30 -1.03 -4.22 -16.60
N GLU A 31 -2.23 -4.35 -17.20
CA GLU A 31 -2.41 -4.68 -18.62
C GLU A 31 -1.91 -3.57 -19.55
N CYS A 32 -2.09 -2.30 -19.18
CA CYS A 32 -1.64 -1.15 -19.99
C CYS A 32 -0.26 -0.59 -19.61
N GLY A 33 0.46 -1.20 -18.65
CA GLY A 33 1.83 -0.83 -18.27
C GLY A 33 1.95 0.40 -17.36
N ARG A 34 0.84 0.94 -16.81
CA ARG A 34 0.88 2.09 -15.89
C ARG A 34 1.55 1.75 -14.55
N ASP A 35 1.51 0.50 -14.13
CA ASP A 35 2.15 -0.02 -12.92
C ASP A 35 3.68 0.21 -12.90
N GLU A 36 4.33 0.17 -14.05
CA GLU A 36 5.77 0.44 -14.15
C GLU A 36 6.12 1.91 -13.88
N GLY A 37 5.25 2.83 -14.32
CA GLY A 37 5.37 4.25 -14.01
C GLY A 37 5.21 4.53 -12.52
N MET A 38 4.28 3.84 -11.86
CA MET A 38 4.09 3.92 -10.41
C MET A 38 5.30 3.41 -9.64
N ALA A 39 5.83 2.24 -9.99
CA ALA A 39 7.03 1.69 -9.38
C ALA A 39 8.21 2.69 -9.45
N LYS A 40 8.43 3.29 -10.62
CA LYS A 40 9.48 4.32 -10.81
C LYS A 40 9.21 5.58 -9.99
N GLY A 41 7.96 6.01 -9.90
CA GLY A 41 7.57 7.20 -9.13
C GLY A 41 7.82 7.05 -7.63
N HIS A 42 7.59 5.86 -7.09
CA HIS A 42 7.71 5.58 -5.65
C HIS A 42 9.09 5.05 -5.22
N GLN A 43 10.02 4.80 -6.17
CA GLN A 43 11.31 4.18 -5.89
C GLN A 43 12.05 4.85 -4.73
N GLN A 44 12.17 6.18 -4.73
CA GLN A 44 12.92 6.90 -3.69
C GLN A 44 12.27 6.80 -2.30
N ALA A 45 10.94 6.88 -2.24
CA ALA A 45 10.20 6.73 -0.99
C ALA A 45 10.35 5.30 -0.44
N VAL A 46 10.23 4.29 -1.29
CA VAL A 46 10.42 2.90 -0.91
C VAL A 46 11.85 2.60 -0.48
N ASP A 47 12.86 3.14 -1.17
CA ASP A 47 14.26 3.00 -0.76
C ASP A 47 14.49 3.58 0.64
N HIS A 48 13.89 4.74 0.93
CA HIS A 48 13.93 5.35 2.26
C HIS A 48 13.22 4.48 3.30
N MET A 49 12.00 3.99 3.00
CA MET A 49 11.24 3.07 3.87
C MET A 49 12.04 1.82 4.20
N LEU A 50 12.61 1.16 3.20
CA LEU A 50 13.43 -0.04 3.40
C LEU A 50 14.65 0.24 4.26
N GLY A 51 15.29 1.42 4.09
CA GLY A 51 16.41 1.87 4.94
C GLY A 51 16.03 2.06 6.41
N MET A 52 14.75 2.33 6.72
CA MET A 52 14.27 2.47 8.10
C MET A 52 14.06 1.14 8.82
N VAL A 53 13.82 0.04 8.08
CA VAL A 53 13.40 -1.25 8.66
C VAL A 53 14.36 -2.39 8.40
N ILE A 54 15.19 -2.33 7.37
CA ILE A 54 16.17 -3.37 7.06
C ILE A 54 17.46 -3.09 7.81
N ASN A 55 17.67 -3.87 8.88
CA ASN A 55 18.95 -3.90 9.56
C ASN A 55 19.84 -4.98 8.93
N ASN A 56 20.90 -4.56 8.21
CA ASN A 56 21.81 -5.47 7.51
C ASN A 56 22.69 -6.34 8.45
N GLN A 57 22.51 -6.27 9.75
CA GLN A 57 23.22 -7.11 10.71
C GLN A 57 22.54 -8.47 10.92
N ASN A 58 21.21 -8.53 10.85
CA ASN A 58 20.44 -9.74 11.13
C ASN A 58 19.73 -10.28 9.88
N PRO A 59 19.60 -11.59 9.74
CA PRO A 59 18.69 -12.18 8.75
C PRO A 59 17.24 -11.78 9.02
N PHE A 60 16.44 -11.64 7.95
CA PHE A 60 15.03 -11.26 8.05
C PHE A 60 14.18 -11.91 6.96
N SER A 61 12.90 -12.04 7.23
CA SER A 61 11.84 -12.39 6.27
C SER A 61 10.97 -11.17 5.96
N PHE A 62 10.50 -11.07 4.72
CA PHE A 62 9.83 -9.88 4.20
C PHE A 62 8.54 -10.24 3.46
N LEU A 63 7.49 -9.46 3.69
CA LEU A 63 6.21 -9.55 2.98
C LEU A 63 5.76 -8.17 2.52
N ASP A 64 5.51 -8.04 1.21
CA ASP A 64 4.95 -6.83 0.60
C ASP A 64 3.44 -6.98 0.43
N ALA A 65 2.66 -6.21 1.16
CA ALA A 65 1.20 -6.19 1.12
C ALA A 65 0.70 -5.14 0.11
N GLY A 66 0.07 -5.61 -0.97
CA GLY A 66 -0.23 -4.82 -2.16
C GLY A 66 1.01 -4.69 -3.04
N CYS A 67 1.65 -5.82 -3.33
CA CYS A 67 2.95 -5.86 -3.98
C CYS A 67 2.94 -5.45 -5.47
N GLY A 68 1.76 -5.26 -6.06
CA GLY A 68 1.62 -4.99 -7.49
C GLY A 68 2.38 -6.00 -8.35
N ASN A 69 3.18 -5.50 -9.28
CA ASN A 69 4.02 -6.34 -10.15
C ASN A 69 5.27 -6.94 -9.45
N GLY A 70 5.37 -6.83 -8.13
CA GLY A 70 6.41 -7.47 -7.30
C GLY A 70 7.78 -6.80 -7.33
N TRP A 71 7.91 -5.55 -7.76
CA TRP A 71 9.20 -4.88 -7.90
C TRP A 71 9.94 -4.70 -6.56
N VAL A 72 9.22 -4.38 -5.46
CA VAL A 72 9.81 -4.27 -4.11
C VAL A 72 10.29 -5.62 -3.62
N VAL A 73 9.49 -6.68 -3.81
CA VAL A 73 9.88 -8.05 -3.45
C VAL A 73 11.19 -8.43 -4.14
N ARG A 74 11.29 -8.19 -5.48
CA ARG A 74 12.52 -8.45 -6.26
C ARG A 74 13.71 -7.62 -5.79
N GLN A 75 13.47 -6.39 -5.34
CA GLN A 75 14.52 -5.54 -4.80
C GLN A 75 15.05 -6.08 -3.47
N VAL A 76 14.15 -6.37 -2.52
CA VAL A 76 14.50 -6.85 -1.18
C VAL A 76 15.16 -8.23 -1.23
N ALA A 77 14.70 -9.12 -2.11
CA ALA A 77 15.28 -10.45 -2.30
C ALA A 77 16.77 -10.44 -2.74
N LYS A 78 17.29 -9.30 -3.22
CA LYS A 78 18.73 -9.16 -3.54
C LYS A 78 19.59 -8.92 -2.29
N ASN A 79 18.99 -8.57 -1.16
CA ASN A 79 19.72 -8.36 0.08
C ASN A 79 20.22 -9.71 0.61
N PRO A 80 21.53 -9.89 0.87
CA PRO A 80 22.10 -11.15 1.32
C PRO A 80 21.60 -11.62 2.70
N LYS A 81 20.96 -10.75 3.47
CA LYS A 81 20.31 -11.07 4.74
C LYS A 81 18.83 -11.42 4.62
N CYS A 82 18.24 -11.21 3.45
CA CYS A 82 16.85 -11.60 3.20
C CYS A 82 16.76 -13.13 3.05
N MET A 83 16.13 -13.78 4.03
CA MET A 83 15.93 -15.23 4.02
C MET A 83 14.77 -15.63 3.12
N SER A 84 13.73 -14.78 3.06
CA SER A 84 12.58 -14.96 2.19
C SER A 84 11.92 -13.62 1.91
N ALA A 85 11.50 -13.40 0.66
CA ALA A 85 10.69 -12.28 0.25
C ALA A 85 9.44 -12.81 -0.45
N ALA A 86 8.29 -12.26 -0.11
CA ALA A 86 7.01 -12.64 -0.72
C ALA A 86 6.15 -11.40 -0.96
N GLY A 87 5.17 -11.53 -1.85
CA GLY A 87 4.19 -10.48 -2.14
C GLY A 87 2.77 -11.01 -2.18
N VAL A 88 1.83 -10.18 -1.77
CA VAL A 88 0.40 -10.42 -1.90
C VAL A 88 -0.28 -9.21 -2.50
N ASP A 89 -1.19 -9.41 -3.45
CA ASP A 89 -1.98 -8.37 -4.11
C ASP A 89 -3.37 -8.87 -4.45
N GLY A 90 -4.36 -7.99 -4.44
CA GLY A 90 -5.74 -8.35 -4.79
C GLY A 90 -6.02 -8.44 -6.29
N ALA A 91 -5.16 -7.85 -7.14
CA ALA A 91 -5.32 -7.85 -8.58
C ALA A 91 -4.57 -9.04 -9.23
N GLN A 92 -5.30 -9.97 -9.84
CA GLN A 92 -4.71 -11.15 -10.46
C GLN A 92 -3.70 -10.78 -11.55
N GLN A 93 -3.99 -9.76 -12.36
CA GLN A 93 -3.11 -9.29 -13.43
C GLN A 93 -1.75 -8.77 -12.89
N MET A 94 -1.76 -8.12 -11.73
CA MET A 94 -0.53 -7.72 -11.04
C MET A 94 0.30 -8.94 -10.63
N ILE A 95 -0.34 -9.94 -10.05
CA ILE A 95 0.33 -11.18 -9.61
C ILE A 95 0.84 -11.98 -10.81
N ASP A 96 0.09 -12.06 -11.91
CA ASP A 96 0.54 -12.74 -13.12
C ASP A 96 1.80 -12.05 -13.69
N LYS A 97 1.81 -10.71 -13.69
CA LYS A 97 2.98 -9.92 -14.11
C LYS A 97 4.16 -10.11 -13.15
N ALA A 98 3.92 -10.13 -11.83
CA ALA A 98 4.97 -10.38 -10.84
C ALA A 98 5.64 -11.75 -11.07
N LYS A 99 4.84 -12.81 -11.27
CA LYS A 99 5.32 -14.16 -11.56
C LYS A 99 6.04 -14.27 -12.90
N ALA A 100 5.60 -13.51 -13.91
CA ALA A 100 6.29 -13.48 -15.21
C ALA A 100 7.70 -12.85 -15.10
N TYR A 101 7.88 -11.85 -14.23
CA TYR A 101 9.17 -11.21 -13.99
C TYR A 101 10.06 -11.96 -13.01
N ASP A 102 9.48 -12.79 -12.15
CA ASP A 102 10.21 -13.45 -11.06
C ASP A 102 9.59 -14.80 -10.68
N SER A 103 10.27 -15.86 -11.05
CA SER A 103 9.90 -17.23 -10.71
C SER A 103 10.49 -17.74 -9.39
N LYS A 104 11.29 -16.94 -8.68
CA LYS A 104 12.02 -17.37 -7.48
C LYS A 104 11.29 -17.04 -6.19
N ASN A 105 10.65 -15.89 -6.15
CA ASN A 105 9.92 -15.44 -4.97
C ASN A 105 8.43 -15.83 -5.03
N HIS A 106 7.74 -15.75 -3.91
CA HIS A 106 6.34 -16.16 -3.80
C HIS A 106 5.39 -14.97 -3.99
N TYR A 107 4.41 -15.13 -4.88
CA TYR A 107 3.37 -14.14 -5.14
C TYR A 107 1.98 -14.78 -5.02
N THR A 108 1.13 -14.17 -4.22
CA THR A 108 -0.22 -14.67 -3.92
C THR A 108 -1.26 -13.65 -4.35
N CYS A 109 -2.27 -14.07 -5.14
CA CYS A 109 -3.45 -13.25 -5.36
C CYS A 109 -4.45 -13.51 -4.22
N ALA A 110 -4.75 -12.47 -3.43
CA ALA A 110 -5.68 -12.60 -2.31
C ALA A 110 -6.24 -11.25 -1.86
N ASP A 111 -7.42 -11.28 -1.27
CA ASP A 111 -8.06 -10.12 -0.65
C ASP A 111 -7.38 -9.80 0.69
N LEU A 112 -6.69 -8.67 0.77
CA LEU A 112 -5.96 -8.21 1.95
C LEU A 112 -6.87 -7.96 3.17
N ASP A 113 -8.15 -7.70 2.96
CA ASP A 113 -9.12 -7.52 4.07
C ASP A 113 -9.33 -8.82 4.88
N SER A 114 -9.05 -10.00 4.28
CA SER A 114 -9.33 -11.30 4.92
C SER A 114 -8.15 -12.27 4.92
N TRP A 115 -7.16 -12.05 4.06
CA TRP A 115 -6.03 -12.97 3.91
C TRP A 115 -5.03 -12.84 5.08
N LYS A 116 -4.30 -13.92 5.32
CA LYS A 116 -3.13 -13.95 6.20
C LYS A 116 -2.11 -14.96 5.67
N PRO A 117 -0.80 -14.71 5.88
CA PRO A 117 0.22 -15.68 5.54
C PRO A 117 0.09 -16.93 6.42
N ASN A 118 0.61 -18.06 5.93
CA ASN A 118 0.69 -19.30 6.71
C ASN A 118 1.99 -19.42 7.54
N TYR A 119 2.81 -18.36 7.55
CA TYR A 119 4.03 -18.22 8.34
C TYR A 119 4.17 -16.76 8.80
N LEU A 120 4.89 -16.55 9.90
CA LEU A 120 5.17 -15.21 10.41
C LEU A 120 6.39 -14.60 9.72
N VAL A 121 6.38 -13.29 9.55
CA VAL A 121 7.46 -12.52 8.91
C VAL A 121 8.01 -11.45 9.87
N ASP A 122 9.24 -11.02 9.61
CA ASP A 122 9.90 -9.99 10.43
C ASP A 122 9.52 -8.57 9.96
N ILE A 123 9.27 -8.40 8.66
CA ILE A 123 8.93 -7.10 8.08
C ILE A 123 7.71 -7.25 7.17
N VAL A 124 6.67 -6.47 7.44
CA VAL A 124 5.55 -6.22 6.53
C VAL A 124 5.70 -4.81 5.97
N HIS A 125 5.76 -4.72 4.65
CA HIS A 125 5.80 -3.47 3.90
C HIS A 125 4.49 -3.28 3.14
N SER A 126 4.08 -2.02 2.95
CA SER A 126 3.00 -1.68 2.03
C SER A 126 3.17 -0.24 1.54
N MET A 127 3.06 -0.03 0.23
CA MET A 127 3.15 1.30 -0.40
C MET A 127 1.91 1.56 -1.23
N GLU A 128 1.19 2.64 -0.93
CA GLU A 128 0.01 3.12 -1.68
C GLU A 128 -1.15 2.11 -1.74
N VAL A 129 -1.43 1.41 -0.63
CA VAL A 129 -2.43 0.31 -0.62
C VAL A 129 -3.48 0.47 0.47
N VAL A 130 -3.07 0.71 1.72
CA VAL A 130 -3.92 0.47 2.90
C VAL A 130 -5.17 1.34 2.92
N TYR A 131 -5.14 2.52 2.36
CA TYR A 131 -6.31 3.39 2.23
C TYR A 131 -7.35 2.90 1.20
N TYR A 132 -7.04 1.89 0.38
CA TYR A 132 -8.00 1.23 -0.51
C TYR A 132 -8.78 0.10 0.15
N LEU A 133 -8.34 -0.39 1.32
CA LEU A 133 -8.98 -1.51 2.02
C LEU A 133 -10.34 -1.09 2.59
N LYS A 134 -11.22 -2.04 2.81
CA LYS A 134 -12.54 -1.78 3.40
C LYS A 134 -12.42 -1.29 4.84
N ASP A 135 -11.50 -1.88 5.60
CA ASP A 135 -11.23 -1.54 6.98
C ASP A 135 -9.71 -1.54 7.25
N PRO A 136 -9.04 -0.36 7.11
CA PRO A 136 -7.62 -0.22 7.42
C PRO A 136 -7.23 -0.61 8.84
N PHE A 137 -8.13 -0.43 9.81
CA PHE A 137 -7.87 -0.82 11.19
C PHE A 137 -7.86 -2.34 11.36
N ALA A 138 -8.85 -3.04 10.79
CA ALA A 138 -8.89 -4.50 10.82
C ALA A 138 -7.66 -5.12 10.12
N PHE A 139 -7.19 -4.51 9.02
CA PHE A 139 -5.95 -4.92 8.37
C PHE A 139 -4.75 -4.79 9.32
N LEU A 140 -4.56 -3.64 9.97
CA LEU A 140 -3.47 -3.43 10.91
C LEU A 140 -3.52 -4.40 12.10
N GLN A 141 -4.73 -4.67 12.63
CA GLN A 141 -4.92 -5.69 13.66
C GLN A 141 -4.54 -7.10 13.19
N ASN A 142 -4.90 -7.46 11.94
CA ASN A 142 -4.57 -8.75 11.35
C ASN A 142 -3.03 -8.87 11.16
N VAL A 143 -2.37 -7.83 10.66
CA VAL A 143 -0.91 -7.77 10.56
C VAL A 143 -0.26 -7.97 11.93
N TYR A 144 -0.70 -7.23 12.94
CA TYR A 144 -0.19 -7.35 14.30
C TYR A 144 -0.37 -8.76 14.87
N ASN A 145 -1.58 -9.31 14.79
CA ASN A 145 -1.93 -10.57 15.45
C ASN A 145 -1.40 -11.80 14.72
N SER A 146 -1.38 -11.78 13.37
CA SER A 146 -1.30 -12.99 12.56
C SER A 146 -0.16 -13.01 11.54
N TRP A 147 0.49 -11.87 11.21
CA TRP A 147 1.49 -11.82 10.17
C TRP A 147 2.92 -11.67 10.72
N LEU A 148 3.09 -10.92 11.79
CA LEU A 148 4.41 -10.56 12.34
C LEU A 148 4.92 -11.52 13.39
N THR A 149 6.23 -11.80 13.36
CA THR A 149 6.97 -12.39 14.49
C THR A 149 6.85 -11.50 15.73
N SER A 150 7.24 -11.98 16.90
CA SER A 150 7.13 -11.25 18.17
C SER A 150 7.97 -9.96 18.22
N THR A 151 8.96 -9.84 17.35
CA THR A 151 9.82 -8.65 17.19
C THR A 151 9.69 -8.03 15.82
N GLY A 152 8.65 -8.42 15.09
CA GLY A 152 8.42 -7.96 13.72
C GLY A 152 7.89 -6.52 13.67
N MET A 153 8.00 -5.91 12.52
CA MET A 153 7.56 -4.54 12.30
C MET A 153 6.76 -4.39 11.01
N VAL A 154 5.89 -3.40 10.99
CA VAL A 154 5.17 -2.96 9.79
C VAL A 154 5.64 -1.57 9.39
N ILE A 155 5.76 -1.34 8.08
CA ILE A 155 6.01 -0.02 7.51
C ILE A 155 5.05 0.24 6.35
N LEU A 156 4.36 1.38 6.41
CA LEU A 156 3.41 1.83 5.38
C LEU A 156 3.89 3.16 4.78
N GLY A 157 3.72 3.30 3.46
CA GLY A 157 3.90 4.56 2.73
C GLY A 157 2.59 4.97 2.07
N LEU A 158 2.18 6.23 2.27
CA LEU A 158 0.90 6.78 1.78
C LEU A 158 1.11 8.16 1.18
N ASP A 159 0.61 8.37 -0.03
CA ASP A 159 0.54 9.69 -0.67
C ASP A 159 -0.87 10.29 -0.57
N PHE A 160 -1.89 9.44 -0.38
CA PHE A 160 -3.28 9.88 -0.18
C PHE A 160 -3.60 10.01 1.32
N TYR A 161 -3.50 11.23 1.82
CA TYR A 161 -3.84 11.58 3.21
C TYR A 161 -4.24 13.06 3.31
N LYS A 162 -4.91 13.42 4.41
CA LYS A 162 -5.61 14.70 4.55
C LYS A 162 -4.71 15.93 4.37
N GLU A 163 -3.46 15.87 4.83
CA GLU A 163 -2.53 17.00 4.74
C GLU A 163 -1.88 17.12 3.34
N ASN A 164 -1.99 16.09 2.48
CA ASN A 164 -1.51 16.15 1.09
C ASN A 164 -2.65 16.49 0.14
N THR A 165 -3.03 17.76 0.10
CA THR A 165 -4.23 18.25 -0.59
C THR A 165 -4.24 17.99 -2.09
N VAL A 166 -3.08 17.87 -2.73
CA VAL A 166 -2.97 17.58 -4.18
C VAL A 166 -3.45 16.18 -4.54
N SER A 167 -3.52 15.26 -3.58
CA SER A 167 -4.00 13.89 -3.78
C SER A 167 -5.52 13.75 -3.64
N HIS A 168 -6.23 14.78 -3.18
CA HIS A 168 -7.64 14.66 -2.81
C HIS A 168 -8.57 14.37 -4.01
N SER A 169 -8.18 14.68 -5.24
CA SER A 169 -8.93 14.34 -6.45
C SER A 169 -8.74 12.89 -6.92
N TRP A 170 -7.78 12.16 -6.37
CA TRP A 170 -7.40 10.83 -6.87
C TRP A 170 -8.54 9.79 -6.88
N PRO A 171 -9.50 9.77 -5.92
CA PRO A 171 -10.63 8.84 -6.00
C PRO A 171 -11.46 9.01 -7.28
N GLU A 172 -11.60 10.25 -7.74
CA GLU A 172 -12.28 10.59 -8.99
C GLU A 172 -11.38 10.32 -10.20
N ASP A 173 -10.13 10.77 -10.15
CA ASP A 173 -9.16 10.65 -11.25
C ASP A 173 -8.84 9.18 -11.59
N CYS A 174 -8.77 8.33 -10.56
CA CYS A 174 -8.51 6.89 -10.71
C CYS A 174 -9.80 6.08 -10.92
N GLY A 175 -10.98 6.66 -10.61
CA GLY A 175 -12.27 5.98 -10.71
C GLY A 175 -12.40 4.81 -9.72
N VAL A 176 -11.82 4.92 -8.53
CA VAL A 176 -11.88 3.89 -7.48
C VAL A 176 -13.03 4.12 -6.52
N SER A 177 -13.66 3.04 -6.07
CA SER A 177 -14.83 3.07 -5.19
C SER A 177 -14.49 3.30 -3.71
N THR A 178 -13.27 2.99 -3.30
CA THR A 178 -12.84 3.03 -1.90
C THR A 178 -11.47 3.69 -1.80
N MET A 179 -11.41 4.81 -1.10
CA MET A 179 -10.17 5.48 -0.66
C MET A 179 -10.46 6.24 0.64
N HIS A 180 -9.77 5.90 1.72
CA HIS A 180 -9.96 6.53 3.02
C HIS A 180 -9.05 7.74 3.18
N LEU A 181 -9.62 8.93 3.24
CA LEU A 181 -8.91 10.18 3.46
C LEU A 181 -8.75 10.43 4.97
N PHE A 182 -7.74 9.84 5.57
CA PHE A 182 -7.40 10.05 6.98
C PHE A 182 -6.25 11.06 7.14
N SER A 183 -6.19 11.72 8.30
CA SER A 183 -5.05 12.54 8.68
C SER A 183 -3.88 11.68 9.16
N GLU A 184 -2.67 12.22 9.15
CA GLU A 184 -1.50 11.57 9.75
C GLU A 184 -1.77 11.15 11.21
N GLU A 185 -2.38 12.04 12.00
CA GLU A 185 -2.74 11.75 13.39
C GLU A 185 -3.68 10.53 13.49
N HIS A 186 -4.70 10.46 12.63
CA HIS A 186 -5.64 9.33 12.61
C HIS A 186 -4.95 8.01 12.22
N TRP A 187 -4.06 8.02 11.24
CA TRP A 187 -3.26 6.85 10.87
C TRP A 187 -2.39 6.35 12.03
N VAL A 188 -1.70 7.28 12.72
CA VAL A 188 -0.89 6.95 13.93
C VAL A 188 -1.76 6.34 15.03
N GLU A 189 -2.98 6.87 15.22
CA GLU A 189 -3.93 6.33 16.19
C GLU A 189 -4.35 4.89 15.84
N LEU A 190 -4.59 4.58 14.55
CA LEU A 190 -4.92 3.21 14.10
C LEU A 190 -3.79 2.23 14.43
N PHE A 191 -2.52 2.61 14.21
CA PHE A 191 -1.38 1.77 14.59
C PHE A 191 -1.36 1.47 16.09
N ARG A 192 -1.51 2.51 16.93
CA ARG A 192 -1.51 2.36 18.39
C ARG A 192 -2.67 1.49 18.87
N LYS A 193 -3.86 1.71 18.33
CA LYS A 193 -5.05 0.90 18.63
C LYS A 193 -4.90 -0.57 18.18
N ALA A 194 -4.20 -0.82 17.10
CA ALA A 194 -3.91 -2.18 16.64
C ALA A 194 -2.92 -2.93 17.55
N GLY A 195 -2.22 -2.23 18.45
CA GLY A 195 -1.29 -2.79 19.43
C GLY A 195 0.19 -2.51 19.17
N PHE A 196 0.52 -1.83 18.04
CA PHE A 196 1.90 -1.50 17.71
C PHE A 196 2.53 -0.54 18.72
N LYS A 197 3.79 -0.81 19.04
CA LYS A 197 4.66 0.02 19.88
C LYS A 197 5.62 0.83 19.00
N GLU A 198 6.29 1.80 19.60
CA GLU A 198 7.28 2.64 18.89
C GLU A 198 6.74 3.17 17.55
N VAL A 199 5.47 3.62 17.57
CA VAL A 199 4.81 4.14 16.38
C VAL A 199 5.43 5.48 16.01
N GLU A 200 6.04 5.53 14.85
CA GLU A 200 6.65 6.73 14.28
C GLU A 200 5.98 7.09 12.95
N SER A 201 5.87 8.38 12.69
CA SER A 201 5.47 8.93 11.40
C SER A 201 6.50 9.95 10.91
N THR A 202 6.73 9.99 9.61
CA THR A 202 7.59 10.98 8.94
C THR A 202 7.08 11.23 7.54
N ARG A 203 7.50 12.35 6.93
CA ARG A 203 7.15 12.71 5.55
C ARG A 203 8.40 12.79 4.71
N PHE A 204 8.46 11.95 3.68
CA PHE A 204 9.60 11.91 2.76
C PHE A 204 9.32 12.70 1.49
N GLY A 205 10.31 13.46 1.02
CA GLY A 205 10.25 14.17 -0.26
C GLY A 205 9.32 15.40 -0.26
N VAL A 206 9.12 16.05 0.89
CA VAL A 206 8.34 17.30 1.02
C VAL A 206 8.92 18.37 0.12
N LYS A 207 8.06 19.06 -0.65
CA LYS A 207 8.41 20.18 -1.52
C LYS A 207 7.20 21.10 -1.71
N GLU A 208 7.39 22.26 -2.32
CA GLU A 208 6.29 23.17 -2.65
C GLU A 208 5.15 22.43 -3.39
N GLY A 209 3.93 22.55 -2.88
CA GLY A 209 2.74 21.91 -3.44
C GLY A 209 2.66 20.38 -3.22
N TRP A 210 3.59 19.78 -2.46
CA TRP A 210 3.59 18.35 -2.16
C TRP A 210 3.99 18.09 -0.70
N SER A 211 3.09 17.53 0.08
CA SER A 211 3.32 17.30 1.52
C SER A 211 4.23 16.10 1.82
N GLY A 212 4.74 15.42 0.80
CA GLY A 212 5.61 14.25 0.92
C GLY A 212 4.82 12.95 1.02
N THR A 213 5.50 11.84 0.85
CA THR A 213 4.98 10.52 1.20
C THR A 213 4.94 10.39 2.71
N LEU A 214 3.76 10.17 3.27
CA LEU A 214 3.60 9.85 4.69
C LEU A 214 4.08 8.42 4.94
N ILE A 215 5.14 8.27 5.71
CA ILE A 215 5.69 6.98 6.09
C ILE A 215 5.42 6.74 7.56
N MET A 216 4.85 5.59 7.87
CA MET A 216 4.57 5.18 9.24
C MET A 216 5.15 3.81 9.51
N ARG A 217 5.76 3.62 10.68
CA ARG A 217 6.21 2.32 11.13
C ARG A 217 5.74 2.04 12.55
N GLY A 218 5.61 0.76 12.86
CA GLY A 218 5.29 0.31 14.21
C GLY A 218 5.87 -1.07 14.46
N GLN A 219 6.29 -1.32 15.70
CA GLN A 219 6.83 -2.60 16.14
C GLN A 219 5.79 -3.39 16.93
N LYS A 220 5.79 -4.72 16.77
CA LYS A 220 4.93 -5.62 17.54
C LYS A 220 5.37 -5.78 18.98
#